data_246ecec2983c25be2998d57bebd90b11
#
_entry.id   246ecec2983c25be2998d57bebd90b11
#
_cell.length_a   1.000
_cell.length_b   1.000
_cell.length_c   1.000
_cell.angle_alpha   90.00
_cell.angle_beta   90.00
_cell.angle_gamma   90.00
#
_symmetry.space_group_name_H-M   'P 1'
#
loop_
_entity.id
_entity.type
_entity.pdbx_description
1 polymer ?
#
loop_
_entity_poly.entity_id
_entity_poly.type
_entity_poly.pdbx_seq_one_letter_code
_entity_poly.pdbx_strand_id
1 'polypeptide(L)'
;MNKNSMTKIYSLNKISFIIIGILGIVLLTSHIGVDIKVLILIVLTLFSINVFISYLKIKLYEDKINLGLINNSDKFINITKDEDFLKHVQNYIISNEKENCVMACFDLCRLKLINDIYGYELGDEVLNNILSNLKNYFGKEAIYGKLKSDVFVLIIKLENREQKIPYLVNLIKNKIVILSQIDSFKMDINIEASIGIYKFNNNEIDIKKAIDNADMARLKSKGLKHIEYVEFDNAMEEEIQSIMKIERDLFLAIKNKEFVIHYQPKVDSSTGNIIGSEALIRWLHPSLGMVGPNKFIPIAEKNGLINNIGRWLIQEVFITINKWISEGINVLPVSINLSRVELYKNDLVDFFKLMFNTYNIPKELIELEITETTALRDVKFISERLYEIKSLGMNISLDDFGVGNSNFINLKGIPLDIIKIDRSLILDIVTNTKTKFMVKAIVNLSHDLNVTVICEGVEDMHQVKVLSELGCNFIQGYVFFKPLDEMNYKKLLTDGSYINLKDTLLDKCMTVEEE
;
A
#
# COMPACT_ATOMS: atom_id res chain seq x y z
N MET A 1 11.36 30.57 8.51
CA MET A 1 12.75 30.97 8.23
C MET A 1 13.34 31.60 9.48
N ASN A 2 14.51 31.14 9.96
CA ASN A 2 15.07 31.55 11.26
C ASN A 2 15.61 32.98 11.19
N LYS A 3 15.49 33.79 12.27
CA LYS A 3 15.95 35.20 12.35
C LYS A 3 17.39 35.36 11.85
N ASN A 4 18.27 34.38 12.14
CA ASN A 4 19.65 34.33 11.65
C ASN A 4 19.78 34.12 10.13
N SER A 5 18.82 33.44 9.48
CA SER A 5 18.82 33.28 8.02
C SER A 5 18.35 34.54 7.32
N MET A 6 17.43 35.30 7.92
CA MET A 6 16.95 36.57 7.39
C MET A 6 18.02 37.65 7.47
N THR A 7 18.74 37.77 8.59
CA THR A 7 19.87 38.69 8.72
C THR A 7 21.01 38.38 7.75
N LYS A 8 21.27 37.09 7.48
CA LYS A 8 22.24 36.67 6.46
C LYS A 8 21.80 37.08 5.03
N ILE A 9 20.51 36.88 4.68
CA ILE A 9 19.97 37.25 3.37
C ILE A 9 19.98 38.76 3.20
N TYR A 10 19.66 39.53 4.27
CA TYR A 10 19.72 40.99 4.25
C TYR A 10 21.14 41.51 4.04
N SER A 11 22.14 40.93 4.70
CA SER A 11 23.55 41.29 4.52
C SER A 11 24.05 40.89 3.12
N LEU A 12 23.65 39.75 2.58
CA LEU A 12 23.97 39.32 1.21
C LEU A 12 23.39 40.24 0.14
N ASN A 13 22.13 40.69 0.29
CA ASN A 13 21.50 41.64 -0.63
C ASN A 13 22.20 43.00 -0.60
N LYS A 14 22.61 43.48 0.58
CA LYS A 14 23.37 44.74 0.71
C LYS A 14 24.74 44.67 0.04
N ILE A 15 25.43 43.53 0.17
CA ILE A 15 26.71 43.25 -0.51
C ILE A 15 26.50 43.19 -2.03
N SER A 16 25.43 42.55 -2.50
CA SER A 16 25.10 42.46 -3.93
C SER A 16 24.88 43.82 -4.56
N PHE A 17 24.19 44.76 -3.89
CA PHE A 17 24.02 46.13 -4.38
C PHE A 17 25.35 46.89 -4.51
N ILE A 18 26.27 46.73 -3.55
CA ILE A 18 27.59 47.36 -3.59
C ILE A 18 28.42 46.81 -4.77
N ILE A 19 28.39 45.49 -4.97
CA ILE A 19 29.11 44.82 -6.08
C ILE A 19 28.57 45.28 -7.45
N ILE A 20 27.26 45.41 -7.60
CA ILE A 20 26.61 45.88 -8.83
C ILE A 20 27.04 47.35 -9.12
N GLY A 21 27.08 48.20 -8.09
CA GLY A 21 27.54 49.58 -8.23
C GLY A 21 28.99 49.66 -8.70
N ILE A 22 29.89 48.88 -8.12
CA ILE A 22 31.31 48.82 -8.49
C ILE A 22 31.48 48.31 -9.94
N LEU A 23 30.78 47.24 -10.32
CA LEU A 23 30.77 46.68 -11.67
C LEU A 23 30.26 47.72 -12.71
N GLY A 24 29.23 48.49 -12.38
CA GLY A 24 28.72 49.57 -13.22
C GLY A 24 29.76 50.66 -13.47
N ILE A 25 30.51 51.06 -12.44
CA ILE A 25 31.60 52.06 -12.56
C ILE A 25 32.75 51.55 -13.43
N VAL A 26 33.19 50.30 -13.23
CA VAL A 26 34.25 49.66 -14.02
C VAL A 26 33.85 49.55 -15.49
N LEU A 27 32.60 49.26 -15.80
CA LEU A 27 32.07 49.19 -17.16
C LEU A 27 32.08 50.58 -17.86
N LEU A 28 31.77 51.62 -17.14
CA LEU A 28 31.80 53.00 -17.69
C LEU A 28 33.22 53.45 -18.06
N THR A 29 34.24 52.96 -17.36
CA THR A 29 35.65 53.31 -17.58
C THR A 29 36.42 52.37 -18.52
N SER A 30 35.82 51.23 -18.91
CA SER A 30 36.47 50.25 -19.77
C SER A 30 36.41 50.60 -21.27
N HIS A 31 37.41 50.14 -22.07
CA HIS A 31 37.48 50.34 -23.55
C HIS A 31 36.64 49.29 -24.34
N ILE A 32 35.59 48.74 -23.75
CA ILE A 32 34.70 47.74 -24.39
C ILE A 32 33.74 48.47 -25.34
N GLY A 33 33.37 47.84 -26.46
CA GLY A 33 32.43 48.39 -27.43
C GLY A 33 31.06 48.77 -26.83
N VAL A 34 30.43 49.80 -27.36
CA VAL A 34 29.20 50.42 -26.83
C VAL A 34 28.07 49.41 -26.70
N ASP A 35 27.90 48.52 -27.69
CA ASP A 35 26.78 47.53 -27.71
C ASP A 35 26.91 46.50 -26.57
N ILE A 36 28.12 46.06 -26.27
CA ILE A 36 28.38 45.14 -25.16
C ILE A 36 28.14 45.81 -23.81
N LYS A 37 28.52 47.10 -23.67
CA LYS A 37 28.27 47.90 -22.46
C LYS A 37 26.76 48.03 -22.18
N VAL A 38 25.96 48.27 -23.23
CA VAL A 38 24.51 48.39 -23.13
C VAL A 38 23.89 47.06 -22.68
N LEU A 39 24.31 45.94 -23.26
CA LEU A 39 23.82 44.61 -22.89
C LEU A 39 24.13 44.28 -21.43
N ILE A 40 25.37 44.53 -20.98
CA ILE A 40 25.76 44.27 -19.59
C ILE A 40 24.99 45.23 -18.63
N LEU A 41 24.76 46.46 -19.01
CA LEU A 41 23.95 47.39 -18.20
C LEU A 41 22.49 46.91 -18.05
N ILE A 42 21.89 46.36 -19.11
CA ILE A 42 20.55 45.77 -19.06
C ILE A 42 20.52 44.54 -18.12
N VAL A 43 21.49 43.67 -18.20
CA VAL A 43 21.57 42.47 -17.32
C VAL A 43 21.74 42.91 -15.86
N LEU A 44 22.59 43.87 -15.57
CA LEU A 44 22.80 44.42 -14.21
C LEU A 44 21.53 45.09 -13.66
N THR A 45 20.78 45.82 -14.50
CA THR A 45 19.52 46.44 -14.08
C THR A 45 18.44 45.41 -13.79
N LEU A 46 18.29 44.37 -14.63
CA LEU A 46 17.36 43.27 -14.39
C LEU A 46 17.70 42.50 -13.11
N PHE A 47 19.00 42.26 -12.87
CA PHE A 47 19.45 41.62 -11.63
C PHE A 47 19.16 42.49 -10.40
N SER A 48 19.40 43.82 -10.49
CA SER A 48 19.10 44.79 -9.42
C SER A 48 17.60 44.82 -9.10
N ILE A 49 16.73 44.79 -10.11
CA ILE A 49 15.28 44.74 -9.95
C ILE A 49 14.88 43.46 -9.23
N ASN A 50 15.44 42.30 -9.59
CA ASN A 50 15.15 41.02 -8.96
C ASN A 50 15.58 40.98 -7.47
N VAL A 51 16.75 41.53 -7.17
CA VAL A 51 17.24 41.68 -5.78
C VAL A 51 16.34 42.63 -4.99
N PHE A 52 15.89 43.74 -5.60
CA PHE A 52 14.98 44.71 -4.97
C PHE A 52 13.58 44.09 -4.70
N ILE A 53 13.02 43.33 -5.64
CA ILE A 53 11.76 42.63 -5.45
C ILE A 53 11.87 41.60 -4.30
N SER A 54 12.99 40.89 -4.23
CA SER A 54 13.26 39.93 -3.14
C SER A 54 13.38 40.64 -1.79
N TYR A 55 14.02 41.79 -1.75
CA TYR A 55 14.11 42.63 -0.56
C TYR A 55 12.73 43.13 -0.12
N LEU A 56 11.90 43.66 -1.05
CA LEU A 56 10.54 44.11 -0.74
C LEU A 56 9.66 42.96 -0.21
N LYS A 57 9.77 41.76 -0.77
CA LYS A 57 9.05 40.56 -0.26
C LYS A 57 9.47 40.23 1.17
N ILE A 58 10.77 40.29 1.49
CA ILE A 58 11.28 40.05 2.84
C ILE A 58 10.79 41.15 3.80
N LYS A 59 10.86 42.42 3.39
CA LYS A 59 10.40 43.52 4.22
C LYS A 59 8.89 43.49 4.48
N LEU A 60 8.09 43.18 3.48
CA LEU A 60 6.64 43.00 3.64
C LEU A 60 6.33 41.83 4.60
N TYR A 61 7.16 40.78 4.60
CA TYR A 61 7.03 39.67 5.52
C TYR A 61 7.43 40.04 6.96
N GLU A 62 8.51 40.85 7.13
CA GLU A 62 8.91 41.42 8.44
C GLU A 62 7.86 42.40 8.97
N ASP A 63 7.31 43.26 8.13
CA ASP A 63 6.26 44.21 8.52
C ASP A 63 4.97 43.49 8.92
N LYS A 64 4.61 42.39 8.25
CA LYS A 64 3.49 41.51 8.65
C LYS A 64 3.72 40.85 10.01
N ILE A 65 4.96 40.44 10.31
CA ILE A 65 5.34 39.88 11.63
C ILE A 65 5.28 40.97 12.72
N ASN A 66 5.82 42.16 12.42
CA ASN A 66 5.90 43.27 13.39
C ASN A 66 4.52 43.92 13.67
N LEU A 67 3.57 43.86 12.72
CA LEU A 67 2.20 44.34 12.89
C LEU A 67 1.31 43.34 13.62
N GLY A 68 1.86 42.20 14.11
CA GLY A 68 1.07 41.17 14.80
C GLY A 68 0.04 40.47 13.92
N LEU A 69 0.06 40.70 12.60
CA LEU A 69 -0.81 40.08 11.61
C LEU A 69 -0.45 38.61 11.36
N ILE A 70 0.73 38.19 11.84
CA ILE A 70 1.13 36.78 11.90
C ILE A 70 1.47 36.51 13.36
N ASN A 71 0.45 36.21 14.16
CA ASN A 71 0.67 35.68 15.51
C ASN A 71 1.34 34.31 15.39
N ASN A 72 2.54 34.15 15.94
CA ASN A 72 3.22 32.85 16.03
C ASN A 72 2.40 31.81 16.82
N SER A 73 1.37 32.24 17.54
CA SER A 73 0.40 31.36 18.25
C SER A 73 -0.53 30.62 17.30
N ASP A 74 -0.62 31.00 16.01
CA ASP A 74 -1.58 30.42 15.06
C ASP A 74 -0.97 29.39 14.08
N LYS A 75 0.31 29.05 14.20
CA LYS A 75 0.97 28.02 13.40
C LYS A 75 1.31 26.79 14.22
N PHE A 76 1.20 25.62 13.58
CA PHE A 76 1.70 24.38 14.19
C PHE A 76 3.19 24.50 14.52
N ILE A 77 3.58 24.15 15.75
CA ILE A 77 4.97 24.12 16.20
C ILE A 77 5.63 22.87 15.59
N ASN A 78 6.86 23.03 15.05
CA ASN A 78 7.60 21.89 14.51
C ASN A 78 8.22 21.07 15.65
N ILE A 79 7.64 19.91 15.94
CA ILE A 79 7.98 19.06 17.09
C ILE A 79 9.39 18.48 17.01
N THR A 80 9.89 18.20 15.78
CA THR A 80 11.13 17.42 15.59
C THR A 80 12.40 18.16 16.00
N LYS A 81 12.33 19.46 16.31
CA LYS A 81 13.49 20.32 16.58
C LYS A 81 13.45 21.10 17.90
N ASP A 82 12.39 20.93 18.69
CA ASP A 82 12.14 21.80 19.82
C ASP A 82 12.07 21.00 21.15
N GLU A 83 13.18 20.96 21.88
CA GLU A 83 13.22 20.34 23.22
C GLU A 83 12.28 21.05 24.21
N ASP A 84 12.02 22.34 24.01
CA ASP A 84 11.11 23.09 24.86
C ASP A 84 9.66 22.67 24.62
N PHE A 85 9.32 22.28 23.38
CA PHE A 85 8.02 21.69 23.07
C PHE A 85 7.80 20.38 23.84
N LEU A 86 8.77 19.46 23.82
CA LEU A 86 8.66 18.19 24.54
C LEU A 86 8.47 18.38 26.04
N LYS A 87 9.21 19.34 26.64
CA LYS A 87 9.05 19.70 28.06
C LYS A 87 7.67 20.30 28.32
N HIS A 88 7.17 21.17 27.42
CA HIS A 88 5.84 21.76 27.55
C HIS A 88 4.74 20.68 27.52
N VAL A 89 4.81 19.73 26.60
CA VAL A 89 3.90 18.57 26.51
C VAL A 89 3.97 17.72 27.78
N GLN A 90 5.18 17.44 28.26
CA GLN A 90 5.36 16.66 29.49
C GLN A 90 4.71 17.33 30.70
N ASN A 91 4.92 18.63 30.88
CA ASN A 91 4.31 19.41 31.96
C ASN A 91 2.77 19.44 31.82
N TYR A 92 2.28 19.60 30.60
CA TYR A 92 0.83 19.57 30.32
C TYR A 92 0.20 18.23 30.73
N ILE A 93 0.81 17.11 30.35
CA ILE A 93 0.31 15.76 30.68
C ILE A 93 0.34 15.52 32.20
N ILE A 94 1.41 15.95 32.87
CA ILE A 94 1.53 15.82 34.33
C ILE A 94 0.46 16.64 35.06
N SER A 95 0.19 17.86 34.59
CA SER A 95 -0.79 18.76 35.23
C SER A 95 -2.25 18.40 34.98
N ASN A 96 -2.53 17.56 33.96
CA ASN A 96 -3.91 17.25 33.52
C ASN A 96 -4.32 15.81 33.77
N GLU A 97 -3.72 15.10 34.77
CA GLU A 97 -4.01 13.70 35.04
C GLU A 97 -3.81 12.83 33.78
N LYS A 98 -2.67 12.17 33.68
CA LYS A 98 -2.23 11.38 32.51
C LYS A 98 -3.33 10.54 31.86
N GLU A 99 -4.13 9.86 32.70
CA GLU A 99 -5.20 8.97 32.28
C GLU A 99 -6.28 9.67 31.46
N ASN A 100 -6.39 10.97 31.56
CA ASN A 100 -7.32 11.78 30.79
C ASN A 100 -6.68 12.40 29.55
N CYS A 101 -5.36 12.24 29.32
CA CYS A 101 -4.69 12.77 28.14
C CYS A 101 -4.70 11.79 26.97
N VAL A 102 -4.87 12.34 25.78
CA VAL A 102 -4.83 11.62 24.51
C VAL A 102 -3.92 12.36 23.55
N MET A 103 -3.13 11.61 22.81
CA MET A 103 -2.36 12.13 21.68
C MET A 103 -2.96 11.61 20.38
N ALA A 104 -3.33 12.52 19.48
CA ALA A 104 -3.78 12.19 18.14
C ALA A 104 -2.72 12.60 17.12
N CYS A 105 -2.29 11.66 16.29
CA CYS A 105 -1.45 11.93 15.12
C CYS A 105 -2.30 11.78 13.86
N PHE A 106 -2.28 12.78 12.97
CA PHE A 106 -3.09 12.73 11.76
C PHE A 106 -2.39 13.33 10.55
N ASP A 107 -2.73 12.80 9.38
CA ASP A 107 -2.33 13.35 8.10
C ASP A 107 -3.59 13.58 7.22
N LEU A 108 -3.54 14.60 6.38
CA LEU A 108 -4.63 14.91 5.47
C LEU A 108 -4.39 14.20 4.14
N CYS A 109 -5.24 13.21 3.86
CA CYS A 109 -5.21 12.52 2.58
C CYS A 109 -5.44 13.51 1.44
N ARG A 110 -4.58 13.42 0.39
CA ARG A 110 -4.66 14.27 -0.81
C ARG A 110 -4.34 15.76 -0.63
N LEU A 111 -3.78 16.21 0.50
CA LEU A 111 -3.36 17.60 0.65
C LEU A 111 -2.36 17.99 -0.45
N LYS A 112 -1.46 17.09 -0.83
CA LYS A 112 -0.53 17.30 -1.95
C LYS A 112 -1.29 17.51 -3.27
N LEU A 113 -2.34 16.73 -3.54
CA LEU A 113 -3.17 16.88 -4.74
C LEU A 113 -3.90 18.22 -4.75
N ILE A 114 -4.39 18.67 -3.59
CA ILE A 114 -5.00 20.01 -3.44
C ILE A 114 -3.97 21.09 -3.75
N ASN A 115 -2.75 20.96 -3.23
CA ASN A 115 -1.65 21.90 -3.52
C ASN A 115 -1.28 21.90 -5.01
N ASP A 116 -1.23 20.74 -5.65
CA ASP A 116 -0.83 20.60 -7.05
C ASP A 116 -1.91 21.14 -8.01
N ILE A 117 -3.20 21.02 -7.67
CA ILE A 117 -4.32 21.48 -8.51
C ILE A 117 -4.67 22.95 -8.25
N TYR A 118 -4.73 23.35 -6.97
CA TYR A 118 -5.28 24.65 -6.57
C TYR A 118 -4.23 25.62 -5.98
N GLY A 119 -2.98 25.18 -5.86
CA GLY A 119 -1.89 25.97 -5.29
C GLY A 119 -1.73 25.83 -3.77
N TYR A 120 -0.56 26.19 -3.28
CA TYR A 120 -0.19 26.09 -1.86
C TYR A 120 -1.01 27.00 -0.95
N GLU A 121 -1.53 28.12 -1.48
CA GLU A 121 -2.37 29.06 -0.70
C GLU A 121 -3.67 28.40 -0.24
N LEU A 122 -4.32 27.61 -1.10
CA LEU A 122 -5.54 26.89 -0.75
C LEU A 122 -5.25 25.76 0.25
N GLY A 123 -4.14 25.04 0.09
CA GLY A 123 -3.75 24.02 1.06
C GLY A 123 -3.45 24.58 2.45
N ASP A 124 -2.81 25.76 2.51
CA ASP A 124 -2.58 26.47 3.78
C ASP A 124 -3.91 26.95 4.40
N GLU A 125 -4.89 27.38 3.60
CA GLU A 125 -6.22 27.74 4.06
C GLU A 125 -6.98 26.55 4.65
N VAL A 126 -6.91 25.38 4.01
CA VAL A 126 -7.46 24.11 4.53
C VAL A 126 -6.88 23.79 5.90
N LEU A 127 -5.55 23.85 6.04
CA LEU A 127 -4.87 23.59 7.31
C LEU A 127 -5.27 24.59 8.39
N ASN A 128 -5.36 25.87 8.06
CA ASN A 128 -5.75 26.92 8.99
C ASN A 128 -7.22 26.76 9.46
N ASN A 129 -8.12 26.31 8.57
CA ASN A 129 -9.52 26.05 8.94
C ASN A 129 -9.63 24.88 9.92
N ILE A 130 -8.89 23.78 9.68
CA ILE A 130 -8.87 22.65 10.62
C ILE A 130 -8.32 23.09 11.97
N LEU A 131 -7.20 23.81 11.97
CA LEU A 131 -6.59 24.32 13.20
C LEU A 131 -7.54 25.26 13.96
N SER A 132 -8.25 26.14 13.24
CA SER A 132 -9.23 27.04 13.83
C SER A 132 -10.40 26.29 14.45
N ASN A 133 -10.92 25.26 13.78
CA ASN A 133 -11.99 24.41 14.31
C ASN A 133 -11.54 23.68 15.58
N LEU A 134 -10.36 23.10 15.56
CA LEU A 134 -9.78 22.43 16.73
C LEU A 134 -9.56 23.41 17.90
N LYS A 135 -9.03 24.63 17.62
CA LYS A 135 -8.82 25.67 18.62
C LYS A 135 -10.14 26.22 19.19
N ASN A 136 -11.15 26.42 18.35
CA ASN A 136 -12.45 26.89 18.78
C ASN A 136 -13.14 25.91 19.72
N TYR A 137 -12.92 24.60 19.52
CA TYR A 137 -13.53 23.57 20.36
C TYR A 137 -12.73 23.26 21.62
N PHE A 138 -11.41 23.04 21.50
CA PHE A 138 -10.55 22.64 22.61
C PHE A 138 -9.89 23.82 23.33
N GLY A 139 -9.96 25.02 22.76
CA GLY A 139 -9.43 26.23 23.36
C GLY A 139 -7.91 26.22 23.53
N LYS A 140 -7.44 26.87 24.62
CA LYS A 140 -6.03 26.91 25.00
C LYS A 140 -5.55 25.64 25.72
N GLU A 141 -6.45 24.73 25.98
CA GLU A 141 -6.15 23.49 26.71
C GLU A 141 -5.57 22.39 25.84
N ALA A 142 -5.45 22.60 24.53
CA ALA A 142 -4.84 21.65 23.62
C ALA A 142 -3.48 22.12 23.10
N ILE A 143 -2.55 21.18 22.91
CA ILE A 143 -1.23 21.45 22.33
C ILE A 143 -1.23 20.94 20.89
N TYR A 144 -0.82 21.81 19.97
CA TYR A 144 -0.81 21.53 18.54
C TYR A 144 0.62 21.54 18.03
N GLY A 145 1.00 20.49 17.29
CA GLY A 145 2.34 20.39 16.72
C GLY A 145 2.35 19.82 15.32
N LYS A 146 3.45 20.01 14.60
CA LYS A 146 3.71 19.46 13.28
C LYS A 146 4.92 18.53 13.35
N LEU A 147 4.70 17.26 13.03
CA LEU A 147 5.75 16.23 13.09
C LEU A 147 6.58 16.22 11.80
N LYS A 148 5.89 16.21 10.65
CA LYS A 148 6.48 16.24 9.29
C LYS A 148 5.71 17.25 8.43
N SER A 149 6.02 17.32 7.12
CA SER A 149 5.38 18.27 6.20
C SER A 149 3.85 18.23 6.20
N ASP A 150 3.28 17.05 6.34
CA ASP A 150 1.87 16.73 6.22
C ASP A 150 1.28 15.98 7.43
N VAL A 151 2.09 15.73 8.46
CA VAL A 151 1.69 15.01 9.67
C VAL A 151 1.63 15.95 10.87
N PHE A 152 0.49 15.96 11.53
CA PHE A 152 0.17 16.83 12.66
C PHE A 152 -0.06 16.02 13.92
N VAL A 153 0.25 16.62 15.07
CA VAL A 153 0.02 16.04 16.40
C VAL A 153 -0.81 16.98 17.22
N LEU A 154 -1.79 16.43 17.91
CA LEU A 154 -2.65 17.10 18.84
C LEU A 154 -2.58 16.37 20.17
N ILE A 155 -2.34 17.10 21.27
CA ILE A 155 -2.40 16.56 22.63
C ILE A 155 -3.49 17.29 23.39
N ILE A 156 -4.42 16.53 23.95
CA ILE A 156 -5.60 17.08 24.62
C ILE A 156 -5.96 16.29 25.87
N LYS A 157 -6.56 16.97 26.85
CA LYS A 157 -7.28 16.35 27.96
C LYS A 157 -8.70 16.01 27.50
N LEU A 158 -9.09 14.75 27.61
CA LEU A 158 -10.44 14.26 27.31
C LEU A 158 -11.00 13.50 28.51
N GLU A 159 -11.85 14.15 29.28
CA GLU A 159 -12.73 13.43 30.20
C GLU A 159 -13.74 12.60 29.38
N ASN A 160 -13.97 11.33 29.75
CA ASN A 160 -14.77 10.37 28.98
C ASN A 160 -14.25 10.13 27.55
N ARG A 161 -13.01 9.64 27.44
CA ARG A 161 -12.28 9.41 26.18
C ARG A 161 -13.07 8.66 25.12
N GLU A 162 -13.80 7.59 25.53
CA GLU A 162 -14.56 6.74 24.60
C GLU A 162 -15.64 7.51 23.83
N GLN A 163 -16.27 8.51 24.48
CA GLN A 163 -17.30 9.31 23.84
C GLN A 163 -16.73 10.50 23.06
N LYS A 164 -15.58 11.05 23.48
CA LYS A 164 -15.02 12.27 22.90
C LYS A 164 -14.02 12.03 21.78
N ILE A 165 -13.39 10.85 21.70
CA ILE A 165 -12.50 10.51 20.59
C ILE A 165 -13.22 10.51 19.23
N PRO A 166 -14.41 9.89 19.05
CA PRO A 166 -15.15 9.99 17.79
C PRO A 166 -15.47 11.43 17.39
N TYR A 167 -15.76 12.28 18.37
CA TYR A 167 -16.02 13.70 18.11
C TYR A 167 -14.76 14.44 17.64
N LEU A 168 -13.59 14.18 18.27
CA LEU A 168 -12.30 14.69 17.81
C LEU A 168 -12.02 14.27 16.35
N VAL A 169 -12.26 13.00 16.05
CA VAL A 169 -12.08 12.45 14.70
C VAL A 169 -12.96 13.19 13.68
N ASN A 170 -14.22 13.44 14.04
CA ASN A 170 -15.13 14.21 13.21
C ASN A 170 -14.67 15.66 12.98
N LEU A 171 -14.08 16.32 13.98
CA LEU A 171 -13.54 17.67 13.81
C LEU A 171 -12.34 17.72 12.84
N ILE A 172 -11.54 16.65 12.78
CA ILE A 172 -10.40 16.54 11.85
C ILE A 172 -10.88 16.21 10.42
N LYS A 173 -11.94 15.38 10.29
CA LYS A 173 -12.48 14.90 9.00
C LYS A 173 -13.59 15.78 8.42
N ASN A 174 -13.96 16.87 9.08
CA ASN A 174 -15.11 17.68 8.68
C ASN A 174 -15.00 18.24 7.27
N LYS A 175 -16.15 18.35 6.63
CA LYS A 175 -16.35 19.05 5.38
C LYS A 175 -15.95 20.53 5.55
N ILE A 176 -14.89 20.96 4.89
CA ILE A 176 -14.44 22.35 4.92
C ILE A 176 -15.04 23.08 3.73
N VAL A 177 -15.81 24.11 4.03
CA VAL A 177 -16.31 25.05 3.02
C VAL A 177 -15.28 26.15 2.87
N ILE A 178 -14.58 26.17 1.76
CA ILE A 178 -13.63 27.22 1.43
C ILE A 178 -14.32 28.24 0.53
N LEU A 179 -14.27 29.51 0.96
CA LEU A 179 -14.64 30.64 0.12
C LEU A 179 -13.39 31.04 -0.68
N SER A 180 -13.29 30.57 -1.92
CA SER A 180 -12.21 31.04 -2.80
C SER A 180 -12.33 32.55 -3.00
N GLN A 181 -11.29 33.31 -2.59
CA GLN A 181 -11.21 34.74 -2.81
C GLN A 181 -11.02 35.13 -4.28
N ILE A 182 -10.68 34.15 -5.14
CA ILE A 182 -10.30 34.42 -6.53
C ILE A 182 -11.52 34.47 -7.47
N ASP A 183 -12.60 33.67 -7.20
CA ASP A 183 -13.75 33.57 -8.13
C ASP A 183 -15.14 33.59 -7.45
N SER A 184 -15.28 33.99 -6.20
CA SER A 184 -16.57 33.96 -5.46
C SER A 184 -17.27 32.59 -5.44
N PHE A 185 -16.56 31.51 -5.73
CA PHE A 185 -17.08 30.15 -5.71
C PHE A 185 -16.94 29.53 -4.31
N LYS A 186 -18.04 29.03 -3.77
CA LYS A 186 -18.04 28.16 -2.58
C LYS A 186 -17.62 26.76 -3.03
N MET A 187 -16.49 26.28 -2.56
CA MET A 187 -16.01 24.93 -2.83
C MET A 187 -16.14 24.08 -1.56
N ASP A 188 -16.94 23.03 -1.64
CA ASP A 188 -17.07 22.03 -0.59
C ASP A 188 -15.97 20.99 -0.75
N ILE A 189 -14.94 21.00 0.10
CA ILE A 189 -13.88 20.00 0.09
C ILE A 189 -14.12 18.98 1.20
N ASN A 190 -14.35 17.72 0.83
CA ASN A 190 -14.36 16.61 1.77
C ASN A 190 -12.91 16.25 2.11
N ILE A 191 -12.53 16.39 3.36
CA ILE A 191 -11.21 16.05 3.84
C ILE A 191 -11.25 14.66 4.46
N GLU A 192 -10.53 13.75 3.83
CA GLU A 192 -10.20 12.45 4.41
C GLU A 192 -8.89 12.59 5.18
N ALA A 193 -8.85 12.04 6.38
CA ALA A 193 -7.64 12.02 7.21
C ALA A 193 -7.36 10.61 7.71
N SER A 194 -6.08 10.25 7.75
CA SER A 194 -5.61 9.07 8.48
C SER A 194 -5.29 9.49 9.90
N ILE A 195 -5.89 8.84 10.90
CA ILE A 195 -5.82 9.27 12.29
C ILE A 195 -5.37 8.11 13.17
N GLY A 196 -4.33 8.34 13.94
CA GLY A 196 -3.85 7.44 14.99
C GLY A 196 -3.98 8.07 16.36
N ILE A 197 -4.43 7.30 17.33
CA ILE A 197 -4.68 7.73 18.69
C ILE A 197 -3.78 6.95 19.65
N TYR A 198 -3.09 7.64 20.54
CA TYR A 198 -2.40 7.07 21.68
C TYR A 198 -3.05 7.55 22.99
N LYS A 199 -3.43 6.62 23.84
CA LYS A 199 -3.97 6.90 25.19
C LYS A 199 -2.84 6.77 26.21
N PHE A 200 -2.59 7.83 26.98
CA PHE A 200 -1.59 7.74 28.05
C PHE A 200 -2.12 6.89 29.20
N ASN A 201 -1.26 6.00 29.69
CA ASN A 201 -1.51 5.12 30.82
C ASN A 201 -0.58 5.49 31.99
N ASN A 202 -0.73 4.83 33.17
CA ASN A 202 -0.03 5.15 34.41
C ASN A 202 1.49 4.94 34.44
N ASN A 203 2.11 4.42 33.37
CA ASN A 203 3.55 4.18 33.26
C ASN A 203 4.34 5.46 32.94
N GLU A 204 5.66 5.40 32.93
CA GLU A 204 6.56 6.51 32.60
C GLU A 204 6.15 7.24 31.30
N ILE A 205 6.23 8.59 31.33
CA ILE A 205 5.89 9.43 30.17
C ILE A 205 7.13 9.60 29.32
N ASP A 206 7.25 8.81 28.28
CA ASP A 206 8.13 9.09 27.15
C ASP A 206 7.31 9.72 26.00
N ILE A 207 7.46 11.04 25.85
CA ILE A 207 6.71 11.80 24.83
C ILE A 207 7.13 11.41 23.42
N LYS A 208 8.42 11.10 23.19
CA LYS A 208 8.90 10.67 21.89
C LYS A 208 8.26 9.34 21.51
N LYS A 209 8.27 8.38 22.44
CA LYS A 209 7.63 7.07 22.24
C LYS A 209 6.12 7.24 22.03
N ALA A 210 5.45 8.14 22.75
CA ALA A 210 4.03 8.40 22.56
C ALA A 210 3.72 8.98 21.16
N ILE A 211 4.57 9.89 20.64
CA ILE A 211 4.45 10.42 19.27
C ILE A 211 4.65 9.30 18.26
N ASP A 212 5.67 8.45 18.43
CA ASP A 212 5.95 7.33 17.53
C ASP A 212 4.77 6.33 17.55
N ASN A 213 4.23 6.01 18.71
CA ASN A 213 3.08 5.12 18.86
C ASN A 213 1.81 5.68 18.19
N ALA A 214 1.53 6.98 18.35
CA ALA A 214 0.41 7.62 17.66
C ALA A 214 0.62 7.67 16.13
N ASP A 215 1.86 7.90 15.65
CA ASP A 215 2.19 7.88 14.22
C ASP A 215 2.09 6.45 13.64
N MET A 216 2.46 5.42 14.39
CA MET A 216 2.26 4.01 14.02
C MET A 216 0.78 3.69 13.81
N ALA A 217 -0.08 4.07 14.75
CA ALA A 217 -1.52 3.87 14.63
C ALA A 217 -2.10 4.63 13.42
N ARG A 218 -1.62 5.85 13.14
CA ARG A 218 -1.98 6.63 11.95
C ARG A 218 -1.56 5.91 10.66
N LEU A 219 -0.34 5.38 10.60
CA LEU A 219 0.12 4.63 9.42
C LEU A 219 -0.74 3.39 9.17
N LYS A 220 -1.16 2.69 10.22
CA LYS A 220 -2.07 1.53 10.11
C LYS A 220 -3.46 1.96 9.59
N SER A 221 -3.97 3.12 10.00
CA SER A 221 -5.25 3.63 9.53
C SER A 221 -5.24 4.00 8.04
N LYS A 222 -4.09 4.36 7.47
CA LYS A 222 -3.94 4.83 6.07
C LYS A 222 -4.31 3.78 5.01
N GLY A 223 -4.24 2.49 5.35
CA GLY A 223 -4.58 1.39 4.44
C GLY A 223 -6.02 0.87 4.56
N LEU A 224 -6.76 1.32 5.57
CA LEU A 224 -8.04 0.74 5.94
C LEU A 224 -9.19 1.62 5.44
N LYS A 225 -9.91 1.16 4.41
CA LYS A 225 -11.15 1.78 3.95
C LYS A 225 -12.22 1.59 5.04
N HIS A 226 -12.96 2.66 5.37
CA HIS A 226 -14.06 2.67 6.36
C HIS A 226 -13.67 2.69 7.84
N ILE A 227 -12.38 2.74 8.20
CA ILE A 227 -11.96 2.94 9.59
C ILE A 227 -11.75 4.44 9.83
N GLU A 228 -12.44 4.97 10.82
CA GLU A 228 -12.37 6.41 11.14
C GLU A 228 -11.05 6.79 11.80
N TYR A 229 -10.52 5.94 12.67
CA TYR A 229 -9.23 6.09 13.36
C TYR A 229 -8.74 4.74 13.86
N VAL A 230 -7.47 4.66 14.21
CA VAL A 230 -6.87 3.48 14.85
C VAL A 230 -6.28 3.90 16.21
N GLU A 231 -6.59 3.16 17.26
CA GLU A 231 -5.94 3.30 18.55
C GLU A 231 -4.68 2.45 18.60
N PHE A 232 -3.61 3.00 19.16
CA PHE A 232 -2.37 2.25 19.36
C PHE A 232 -2.58 1.14 20.40
N ASP A 233 -2.11 -0.04 20.08
CA ASP A 233 -1.93 -1.15 21.01
C ASP A 233 -0.50 -1.71 20.93
N ASN A 234 -0.06 -2.44 21.95
CA ASN A 234 1.29 -2.99 22.00
C ASN A 234 1.55 -4.03 20.89
N ALA A 235 0.53 -4.70 20.38
CA ALA A 235 0.67 -5.64 19.27
C ALA A 235 1.12 -4.95 17.98
N MET A 236 0.82 -3.66 17.80
CA MET A 236 1.31 -2.86 16.66
C MET A 236 2.82 -2.65 16.71
N GLU A 237 3.40 -2.44 17.88
CA GLU A 237 4.87 -2.32 18.01
C GLU A 237 5.56 -3.62 17.61
N GLU A 238 5.03 -4.77 18.04
CA GLU A 238 5.54 -6.10 17.66
C GLU A 238 5.38 -6.35 16.14
N GLU A 239 4.25 -5.97 15.57
CA GLU A 239 3.99 -6.08 14.13
C GLU A 239 5.01 -5.26 13.32
N ILE A 240 5.28 -4.01 13.70
CA ILE A 240 6.25 -3.15 13.01
C ILE A 240 7.69 -3.67 13.18
N GLN A 241 8.07 -4.12 14.39
CA GLN A 241 9.37 -4.75 14.59
C GLN A 241 9.53 -6.00 13.71
N SER A 242 8.46 -6.80 13.58
CA SER A 242 8.44 -7.95 12.69
C SER A 242 8.61 -7.53 11.22
N ILE A 243 7.91 -6.48 10.77
CA ILE A 243 8.05 -5.93 9.39
C ILE A 243 9.47 -5.42 9.13
N MET A 244 10.04 -4.65 10.04
CA MET A 244 11.42 -4.15 9.91
C MET A 244 12.43 -5.30 9.86
N LYS A 245 12.21 -6.36 10.63
CA LYS A 245 13.05 -7.56 10.62
C LYS A 245 12.92 -8.30 9.30
N ILE A 246 11.69 -8.48 8.81
CA ILE A 246 11.41 -9.05 7.49
C ILE A 246 12.13 -8.25 6.40
N GLU A 247 11.99 -6.92 6.39
CA GLU A 247 12.62 -6.05 5.38
C GLU A 247 14.14 -6.17 5.37
N ARG A 248 14.76 -6.19 6.57
CA ARG A 248 16.22 -6.34 6.71
C ARG A 248 16.73 -7.70 6.25
N ASP A 249 16.04 -8.78 6.64
CA ASP A 249 16.53 -10.14 6.49
C ASP A 249 16.18 -10.73 5.10
N LEU A 250 15.16 -10.16 4.43
CA LEU A 250 14.65 -10.61 3.12
C LEU A 250 15.74 -10.63 2.03
N PHE A 251 16.68 -9.69 2.06
CA PHE A 251 17.77 -9.61 1.08
C PHE A 251 18.66 -10.86 1.08
N LEU A 252 18.86 -11.48 2.24
CA LEU A 252 19.72 -12.66 2.39
C LEU A 252 18.95 -13.98 2.31
N ALA A 253 17.62 -13.95 2.40
CA ALA A 253 16.79 -15.14 2.52
C ALA A 253 16.97 -16.14 1.36
N ILE A 254 17.10 -15.66 0.11
CA ILE A 254 17.37 -16.53 -1.06
C ILE A 254 18.73 -17.20 -0.92
N LYS A 255 19.77 -16.43 -0.60
CA LYS A 255 21.14 -16.93 -0.47
C LYS A 255 21.25 -17.97 0.67
N ASN A 256 20.55 -17.74 1.75
CA ASN A 256 20.52 -18.61 2.91
C ASN A 256 19.62 -19.85 2.74
N LYS A 257 18.92 -19.99 1.58
CA LYS A 257 17.95 -21.08 1.31
C LYS A 257 16.82 -21.14 2.35
N GLU A 258 16.31 -19.98 2.75
CA GLU A 258 15.24 -19.87 3.74
C GLU A 258 13.84 -19.97 3.11
N PHE A 259 13.74 -19.92 1.78
CA PHE A 259 12.48 -20.12 1.08
C PHE A 259 12.22 -21.60 0.79
N VAL A 260 10.96 -22.00 0.91
CA VAL A 260 10.46 -23.33 0.53
C VAL A 260 9.14 -23.16 -0.23
N ILE A 261 8.75 -24.19 -0.99
CA ILE A 261 7.50 -24.20 -1.75
C ILE A 261 6.55 -25.19 -1.09
N HIS A 262 5.32 -24.74 -0.85
CA HIS A 262 4.20 -25.62 -0.55
C HIS A 262 3.30 -25.69 -1.77
N TYR A 263 2.73 -26.85 -2.04
CA TYR A 263 1.83 -27.11 -3.16
C TYR A 263 0.41 -27.28 -2.62
N GLN A 264 -0.53 -26.47 -3.10
CA GLN A 264 -1.93 -26.63 -2.73
C GLN A 264 -2.68 -27.31 -3.86
N PRO A 265 -3.23 -28.53 -3.64
CA PRO A 265 -3.94 -29.27 -4.67
C PRO A 265 -5.22 -28.57 -5.13
N LYS A 266 -5.46 -28.61 -6.45
CA LYS A 266 -6.71 -28.26 -7.13
C LYS A 266 -7.46 -29.58 -7.40
N VAL A 267 -8.75 -29.65 -7.05
CA VAL A 267 -9.53 -30.89 -7.06
C VAL A 267 -10.74 -30.73 -7.96
N ASP A 268 -11.02 -31.75 -8.77
CA ASP A 268 -12.32 -31.92 -9.42
C ASP A 268 -13.28 -32.59 -8.43
N SER A 269 -14.21 -31.80 -7.89
CA SER A 269 -15.18 -32.26 -6.89
C SER A 269 -16.18 -33.28 -7.41
N SER A 270 -16.32 -33.46 -8.72
CA SER A 270 -17.20 -34.46 -9.33
C SER A 270 -16.56 -35.85 -9.38
N THR A 271 -15.24 -35.92 -9.51
CA THR A 271 -14.47 -37.16 -9.63
C THR A 271 -13.61 -37.47 -8.41
N GLY A 272 -13.28 -36.46 -7.60
CA GLY A 272 -12.30 -36.52 -6.51
C GLY A 272 -10.85 -36.49 -6.98
N ASN A 273 -10.60 -36.30 -8.25
CA ASN A 273 -9.27 -36.32 -8.81
C ASN A 273 -8.55 -34.97 -8.58
N ILE A 274 -7.24 -35.05 -8.34
CA ILE A 274 -6.41 -33.87 -8.38
C ILE A 274 -6.18 -33.49 -9.85
N ILE A 275 -6.35 -32.21 -10.18
CA ILE A 275 -6.19 -31.69 -11.54
C ILE A 275 -4.97 -30.81 -11.70
N GLY A 276 -4.32 -30.43 -10.62
CA GLY A 276 -3.14 -29.57 -10.57
C GLY A 276 -2.84 -29.12 -9.15
N SER A 277 -1.93 -28.18 -9.03
CA SER A 277 -1.64 -27.53 -7.75
C SER A 277 -1.15 -26.09 -7.94
N GLU A 278 -1.22 -25.30 -6.89
CA GLU A 278 -0.61 -23.99 -6.83
C GLU A 278 0.68 -24.03 -6.00
N ALA A 279 1.78 -23.49 -6.56
CA ALA A 279 3.05 -23.34 -5.89
C ALA A 279 3.05 -22.08 -5.02
N LEU A 280 2.98 -22.29 -3.72
CA LEU A 280 2.87 -21.24 -2.72
C LEU A 280 4.19 -21.11 -1.97
N ILE A 281 4.89 -20.00 -2.19
CA ILE A 281 6.14 -19.70 -1.47
C ILE A 281 5.90 -19.54 0.03
N ARG A 282 6.83 -20.04 0.84
CA ARG A 282 6.89 -19.90 2.30
C ARG A 282 8.30 -19.49 2.70
N TRP A 283 8.42 -18.65 3.68
CA TRP A 283 9.73 -18.25 4.20
C TRP A 283 9.93 -18.84 5.60
N LEU A 284 10.89 -19.75 5.72
CA LEU A 284 11.32 -20.33 6.99
C LEU A 284 12.33 -19.41 7.66
N HIS A 285 11.84 -18.34 8.26
CA HIS A 285 12.68 -17.34 8.89
C HIS A 285 13.30 -17.89 10.18
N PRO A 286 14.64 -17.75 10.41
CA PRO A 286 15.34 -18.37 11.53
C PRO A 286 14.78 -18.05 12.92
N SER A 287 14.17 -16.87 13.10
CA SER A 287 13.68 -16.42 14.39
C SER A 287 12.19 -16.06 14.44
N LEU A 288 11.52 -15.92 13.28
CA LEU A 288 10.08 -15.66 13.19
C LEU A 288 9.28 -16.92 12.86
N GLY A 289 9.97 -18.05 12.59
CA GLY A 289 9.33 -19.26 12.11
C GLY A 289 8.82 -19.13 10.68
N MET A 290 7.68 -19.74 10.37
CA MET A 290 7.10 -19.68 9.03
C MET A 290 6.42 -18.34 8.79
N VAL A 291 6.99 -17.53 7.88
CA VAL A 291 6.44 -16.23 7.45
C VAL A 291 5.65 -16.43 6.16
N GLY A 292 4.38 -16.05 6.17
CA GLY A 292 3.50 -16.15 5.00
C GLY A 292 3.79 -15.07 3.94
N PRO A 293 3.44 -15.34 2.66
CA PRO A 293 3.70 -14.42 1.55
C PRO A 293 3.03 -13.05 1.71
N ASN A 294 1.88 -12.98 2.34
CA ASN A 294 1.16 -11.74 2.65
C ASN A 294 1.99 -10.74 3.49
N LYS A 295 3.00 -11.20 4.23
CA LYS A 295 3.88 -10.34 5.04
C LYS A 295 5.11 -9.87 4.28
N PHE A 296 5.73 -10.70 3.42
CA PHE A 296 7.00 -10.33 2.79
C PHE A 296 6.88 -9.96 1.30
N ILE A 297 5.88 -10.45 0.56
CA ILE A 297 5.70 -10.11 -0.86
C ILE A 297 5.49 -8.59 -1.06
N PRO A 298 4.62 -7.88 -0.29
CA PRO A 298 4.47 -6.43 -0.45
C PRO A 298 5.77 -5.66 -0.19
N ILE A 299 6.61 -6.15 0.73
CA ILE A 299 7.93 -5.57 1.01
C ILE A 299 8.88 -5.84 -0.16
N ALA A 300 8.88 -7.07 -0.69
CA ALA A 300 9.69 -7.46 -1.84
C ALA A 300 9.34 -6.66 -3.10
N GLU A 301 8.07 -6.38 -3.34
CA GLU A 301 7.61 -5.54 -4.45
C GLU A 301 8.10 -4.10 -4.29
N LYS A 302 7.96 -3.53 -3.10
CA LYS A 302 8.35 -2.15 -2.81
C LYS A 302 9.86 -1.89 -2.98
N ASN A 303 10.70 -2.86 -2.60
CA ASN A 303 12.17 -2.75 -2.68
C ASN A 303 12.78 -3.44 -3.92
N GLY A 304 11.94 -4.02 -4.79
CA GLY A 304 12.35 -4.66 -6.05
C GLY A 304 12.91 -6.07 -5.93
N LEU A 305 12.95 -6.65 -4.73
CA LEU A 305 13.43 -8.02 -4.49
C LEU A 305 12.47 -9.09 -5.03
N ILE A 306 11.23 -8.72 -5.33
CA ILE A 306 10.23 -9.64 -5.89
C ILE A 306 10.73 -10.33 -7.17
N ASN A 307 11.51 -9.63 -8.02
CA ASN A 307 12.08 -10.24 -9.23
C ASN A 307 13.04 -11.39 -8.91
N ASN A 308 13.83 -11.27 -7.85
CA ASN A 308 14.78 -12.33 -7.46
C ASN A 308 14.02 -13.52 -6.84
N ILE A 309 13.01 -13.23 -6.03
CA ILE A 309 12.15 -14.24 -5.40
C ILE A 309 11.36 -15.00 -6.45
N GLY A 310 10.75 -14.30 -7.41
CA GLY A 310 9.96 -14.94 -8.47
C GLY A 310 10.82 -15.80 -9.39
N ARG A 311 12.01 -15.33 -9.80
CA ARG A 311 12.95 -16.15 -10.56
C ARG A 311 13.39 -17.39 -9.81
N TRP A 312 13.67 -17.28 -8.53
CA TRP A 312 13.96 -18.41 -7.66
C TRP A 312 12.77 -19.38 -7.63
N LEU A 313 11.54 -18.88 -7.39
CA LEU A 313 10.33 -19.69 -7.35
C LEU A 313 10.11 -20.46 -8.66
N ILE A 314 10.20 -19.78 -9.81
CA ILE A 314 10.06 -20.39 -11.13
C ILE A 314 11.12 -21.50 -11.30
N GLN A 315 12.38 -21.20 -11.01
CA GLN A 315 13.46 -22.17 -11.16
C GLN A 315 13.27 -23.39 -10.27
N GLU A 316 12.89 -23.23 -9.01
CA GLU A 316 12.64 -24.36 -8.08
C GLU A 316 11.45 -25.21 -8.52
N VAL A 317 10.38 -24.61 -9.04
CA VAL A 317 9.25 -25.37 -9.61
C VAL A 317 9.69 -26.21 -10.80
N PHE A 318 10.50 -25.64 -11.71
CA PHE A 318 11.04 -26.38 -12.85
C PHE A 318 11.96 -27.54 -12.42
N ILE A 319 12.83 -27.32 -11.44
CA ILE A 319 13.69 -28.35 -10.85
C ILE A 319 12.84 -29.48 -10.27
N THR A 320 11.83 -29.12 -9.49
CA THR A 320 10.96 -30.09 -8.80
C THR A 320 10.15 -30.92 -9.79
N ILE A 321 9.53 -30.30 -10.80
CA ILE A 321 8.80 -31.00 -11.87
C ILE A 321 9.73 -31.96 -12.62
N ASN A 322 10.91 -31.49 -13.05
CA ASN A 322 11.89 -32.33 -13.75
C ASN A 322 12.33 -33.55 -12.91
N LYS A 323 12.55 -33.35 -11.61
CA LYS A 323 12.87 -34.41 -10.65
C LYS A 323 11.74 -35.44 -10.58
N TRP A 324 10.49 -35.00 -10.41
CA TRP A 324 9.33 -35.88 -10.34
C TRP A 324 9.12 -36.68 -11.63
N ILE A 325 9.27 -36.04 -12.79
CA ILE A 325 9.23 -36.73 -14.10
C ILE A 325 10.33 -37.81 -14.19
N SER A 326 11.56 -37.49 -13.78
CA SER A 326 12.69 -38.44 -13.79
C SER A 326 12.49 -39.62 -12.85
N GLU A 327 11.69 -39.45 -11.79
CA GLU A 327 11.29 -40.50 -10.86
C GLU A 327 10.06 -41.31 -11.34
N GLY A 328 9.52 -40.99 -12.53
CA GLY A 328 8.37 -41.70 -13.12
C GLY A 328 7.01 -41.31 -12.55
N ILE A 329 6.95 -40.13 -11.87
CA ILE A 329 5.69 -39.64 -11.30
C ILE A 329 4.87 -38.96 -12.41
N ASN A 330 3.58 -39.24 -12.44
CA ASN A 330 2.64 -38.52 -13.31
C ASN A 330 2.40 -37.13 -12.74
N VAL A 331 3.14 -36.15 -13.22
CA VAL A 331 3.06 -34.76 -12.73
C VAL A 331 1.88 -34.04 -13.35
N LEU A 332 1.13 -33.33 -12.52
CA LEU A 332 0.01 -32.48 -12.91
C LEU A 332 0.44 -31.02 -13.03
N PRO A 333 -0.32 -30.16 -13.74
CA PRO A 333 0.00 -28.75 -13.88
C PRO A 333 0.24 -28.06 -12.54
N VAL A 334 1.27 -27.22 -12.50
CA VAL A 334 1.63 -26.41 -11.33
C VAL A 334 1.50 -24.94 -11.71
N SER A 335 0.67 -24.23 -10.99
CA SER A 335 0.53 -22.79 -11.18
C SER A 335 1.54 -21.99 -10.33
N ILE A 336 2.01 -20.91 -10.90
CA ILE A 336 3.00 -20.00 -10.31
C ILE A 336 2.43 -18.59 -10.35
N ASN A 337 2.34 -17.95 -9.19
CA ASN A 337 1.96 -16.55 -9.08
C ASN A 337 3.02 -15.64 -9.70
N LEU A 338 2.58 -14.71 -10.55
CA LEU A 338 3.44 -13.74 -11.21
C LEU A 338 3.03 -12.32 -10.83
N SER A 339 3.94 -11.59 -10.19
CA SER A 339 3.70 -10.21 -9.81
C SER A 339 3.68 -9.29 -11.03
N ARG A 340 2.97 -8.15 -10.89
CA ARG A 340 3.00 -7.11 -11.90
C ARG A 340 4.41 -6.64 -12.22
N VAL A 341 5.27 -6.48 -11.21
CA VAL A 341 6.65 -6.00 -11.40
C VAL A 341 7.45 -6.92 -12.31
N GLU A 342 7.20 -8.22 -12.22
CA GLU A 342 7.86 -9.23 -13.06
C GLU A 342 7.34 -9.21 -14.50
N LEU A 343 6.02 -9.04 -14.71
CA LEU A 343 5.43 -8.94 -16.04
C LEU A 343 6.03 -7.79 -16.89
N TYR A 344 6.41 -6.68 -16.24
CA TYR A 344 7.05 -5.56 -16.91
C TYR A 344 8.54 -5.78 -17.25
N LYS A 345 9.14 -6.92 -16.87
CA LYS A 345 10.53 -7.23 -17.21
C LYS A 345 10.66 -7.70 -18.66
N ASN A 346 11.54 -7.06 -19.41
CA ASN A 346 11.75 -7.38 -20.83
C ASN A 346 12.29 -8.79 -21.05
N ASP A 347 13.05 -9.33 -20.10
CA ASP A 347 13.71 -10.62 -20.18
C ASP A 347 12.89 -11.79 -19.60
N LEU A 348 11.64 -11.57 -19.19
CA LEU A 348 10.79 -12.60 -18.59
C LEU A 348 10.53 -13.77 -19.56
N VAL A 349 10.14 -13.46 -20.79
CA VAL A 349 9.86 -14.48 -21.82
C VAL A 349 11.11 -15.29 -22.15
N ASP A 350 12.26 -14.63 -22.26
CA ASP A 350 13.53 -15.30 -22.53
C ASP A 350 14.00 -16.15 -21.34
N PHE A 351 13.67 -15.72 -20.12
CA PHE A 351 13.90 -16.53 -18.94
C PHE A 351 13.09 -17.81 -18.95
N PHE A 352 11.80 -17.78 -19.31
CA PHE A 352 11.00 -18.99 -19.47
C PHE A 352 11.53 -19.91 -20.58
N LYS A 353 11.93 -19.36 -21.74
CA LYS A 353 12.58 -20.14 -22.80
C LYS A 353 13.84 -20.85 -22.29
N LEU A 354 14.67 -20.13 -21.52
CA LEU A 354 15.87 -20.71 -20.90
C LEU A 354 15.50 -21.86 -19.95
N MET A 355 14.48 -21.69 -19.09
CA MET A 355 14.04 -22.73 -18.17
C MET A 355 13.54 -23.99 -18.90
N PHE A 356 12.69 -23.83 -19.93
CA PHE A 356 12.22 -24.97 -20.73
C PHE A 356 13.36 -25.67 -21.47
N ASN A 357 14.32 -24.94 -22.00
CA ASN A 357 15.50 -25.53 -22.66
C ASN A 357 16.43 -26.26 -21.68
N THR A 358 16.52 -25.79 -20.43
CA THR A 358 17.38 -26.36 -19.40
C THR A 358 16.81 -27.64 -18.82
N TYR A 359 15.50 -27.64 -18.49
CA TYR A 359 14.87 -28.73 -17.76
C TYR A 359 14.01 -29.66 -18.63
N ASN A 360 13.74 -29.27 -19.88
CA ASN A 360 13.00 -30.08 -20.88
C ASN A 360 11.68 -30.69 -20.35
N ILE A 361 10.93 -29.93 -19.57
CA ILE A 361 9.62 -30.34 -19.05
C ILE A 361 8.50 -30.00 -20.06
N PRO A 362 7.38 -30.77 -20.07
CA PRO A 362 6.19 -30.41 -20.84
C PRO A 362 5.67 -29.01 -20.46
N LYS A 363 5.37 -28.20 -21.46
CA LYS A 363 5.05 -26.78 -21.27
C LYS A 363 3.70 -26.58 -20.59
N GLU A 364 2.76 -27.46 -20.86
CA GLU A 364 1.43 -27.54 -20.28
C GLU A 364 1.44 -27.81 -18.77
N LEU A 365 2.56 -28.24 -18.21
CA LEU A 365 2.71 -28.42 -16.76
C LEU A 365 2.94 -27.09 -16.01
N ILE A 366 3.14 -25.99 -16.72
CA ILE A 366 3.29 -24.67 -16.12
C ILE A 366 2.05 -23.84 -16.41
N GLU A 367 1.44 -23.33 -15.37
CA GLU A 367 0.36 -22.37 -15.39
C GLU A 367 0.85 -21.06 -14.73
N LEU A 368 0.56 -19.91 -15.33
CA LEU A 368 0.91 -18.61 -14.74
C LEU A 368 -0.33 -17.93 -14.22
N GLU A 369 -0.31 -17.56 -12.94
CA GLU A 369 -1.38 -16.84 -12.27
C GLU A 369 -1.06 -15.35 -12.21
N ILE A 370 -2.01 -14.51 -12.64
CA ILE A 370 -1.95 -13.06 -12.56
C ILE A 370 -3.22 -12.55 -11.89
N THR A 371 -3.09 -11.57 -11.00
CA THR A 371 -4.26 -10.98 -10.34
C THR A 371 -5.08 -10.10 -11.30
N GLU A 372 -6.40 -9.99 -11.05
CA GLU A 372 -7.30 -9.12 -11.80
C GLU A 372 -6.77 -7.67 -11.88
N THR A 373 -6.29 -7.12 -10.76
CA THR A 373 -5.75 -5.76 -10.70
C THR A 373 -4.54 -5.58 -11.61
N THR A 374 -3.71 -6.60 -11.76
CA THR A 374 -2.57 -6.60 -12.69
C THR A 374 -3.03 -6.60 -14.13
N ALA A 375 -3.97 -7.47 -14.47
CA ALA A 375 -4.51 -7.64 -15.82
C ALA A 375 -5.17 -6.36 -16.38
N LEU A 376 -5.82 -5.56 -15.52
CA LEU A 376 -6.64 -4.42 -15.93
C LEU A 376 -5.90 -3.07 -15.98
N ARG A 377 -4.64 -2.98 -15.54
CA ARG A 377 -3.96 -1.66 -15.40
C ARG A 377 -3.38 -1.09 -16.70
N ASP A 378 -2.79 -1.92 -17.53
CA ASP A 378 -2.27 -1.58 -18.86
C ASP A 378 -2.60 -2.74 -19.80
N VAL A 379 -3.88 -2.83 -20.11
CA VAL A 379 -4.48 -3.97 -20.81
C VAL A 379 -3.71 -4.30 -22.10
N LYS A 380 -3.29 -3.28 -22.87
CA LYS A 380 -2.59 -3.52 -24.13
C LYS A 380 -1.23 -4.18 -23.90
N PHE A 381 -0.38 -3.60 -23.06
CA PHE A 381 0.95 -4.14 -22.78
C PHE A 381 0.87 -5.52 -22.14
N ILE A 382 0.02 -5.68 -21.13
CA ILE A 382 -0.16 -6.95 -20.42
C ILE A 382 -0.67 -8.03 -21.37
N SER A 383 -1.65 -7.72 -22.21
CA SER A 383 -2.19 -8.65 -23.21
C SER A 383 -1.11 -9.11 -24.19
N GLU A 384 -0.33 -8.19 -24.78
CA GLU A 384 0.78 -8.53 -25.69
C GLU A 384 1.77 -9.46 -24.99
N ARG A 385 2.16 -9.15 -23.75
CA ARG A 385 3.08 -9.97 -22.97
C ARG A 385 2.54 -11.37 -22.66
N LEU A 386 1.26 -11.47 -22.32
CA LEU A 386 0.60 -12.76 -22.05
C LEU A 386 0.44 -13.60 -23.33
N TYR A 387 0.22 -12.98 -24.50
CA TYR A 387 0.26 -13.69 -25.79
C TYR A 387 1.65 -14.24 -26.09
N GLU A 388 2.73 -13.49 -25.82
CA GLU A 388 4.12 -14.01 -25.96
C GLU A 388 4.34 -15.23 -25.06
N ILE A 389 3.92 -15.15 -23.79
CA ILE A 389 4.04 -16.25 -22.83
C ILE A 389 3.22 -17.45 -23.25
N LYS A 390 1.97 -17.25 -23.65
CA LYS A 390 1.10 -18.33 -24.13
C LYS A 390 1.64 -19.02 -25.38
N SER A 391 2.33 -18.29 -26.25
CA SER A 391 2.99 -18.87 -27.43
C SER A 391 4.08 -19.88 -27.08
N LEU A 392 4.58 -19.88 -25.84
CA LEU A 392 5.51 -20.90 -25.34
C LEU A 392 4.80 -22.21 -24.98
N GLY A 393 3.46 -22.24 -24.89
CA GLY A 393 2.66 -23.42 -24.57
C GLY A 393 2.22 -23.52 -23.10
N MET A 394 2.36 -22.44 -22.32
CA MET A 394 1.90 -22.37 -20.93
C MET A 394 0.42 -21.97 -20.86
N ASN A 395 -0.25 -22.35 -19.76
CA ASN A 395 -1.58 -21.86 -19.43
C ASN A 395 -1.53 -20.57 -18.63
N ILE A 396 -2.56 -19.75 -18.77
CA ILE A 396 -2.69 -18.47 -18.07
C ILE A 396 -3.98 -18.46 -17.26
N SER A 397 -3.87 -18.21 -15.96
CA SER A 397 -5.01 -18.04 -15.07
C SER A 397 -5.12 -16.63 -14.51
N LEU A 398 -6.37 -16.18 -14.38
CA LEU A 398 -6.71 -14.92 -13.75
C LEU A 398 -7.12 -15.18 -12.31
N ASP A 399 -6.37 -14.61 -11.38
CA ASP A 399 -6.55 -14.78 -9.95
C ASP A 399 -7.33 -13.62 -9.30
N ASP A 400 -7.86 -13.83 -8.09
CA ASP A 400 -8.63 -12.85 -7.30
C ASP A 400 -9.87 -12.31 -8.02
N PHE A 401 -10.50 -13.10 -8.89
CA PHE A 401 -11.62 -12.60 -9.68
C PHE A 401 -12.85 -12.33 -8.82
N GLY A 402 -13.35 -11.07 -8.92
CA GLY A 402 -14.53 -10.60 -8.19
C GLY A 402 -14.23 -9.71 -6.98
N VAL A 403 -12.96 -9.51 -6.62
CA VAL A 403 -12.56 -8.60 -5.53
C VAL A 403 -12.53 -7.13 -5.99
N GLY A 404 -12.31 -6.91 -7.27
CA GLY A 404 -12.14 -5.58 -7.87
C GLY A 404 -13.40 -5.03 -8.54
N ASN A 405 -13.24 -3.90 -9.25
CA ASN A 405 -14.25 -3.34 -10.15
C ASN A 405 -14.16 -4.03 -11.52
N SER A 406 -14.49 -5.31 -11.57
CA SER A 406 -14.37 -6.15 -12.77
C SER A 406 -15.22 -5.60 -13.91
N ASN A 407 -14.57 -5.11 -14.96
CA ASN A 407 -15.24 -4.87 -16.22
C ASN A 407 -14.87 -6.01 -17.18
N PHE A 408 -15.76 -7.00 -17.34
CA PHE A 408 -15.58 -8.13 -18.26
C PHE A 408 -15.16 -7.71 -19.68
N ILE A 409 -15.52 -6.50 -20.11
CA ILE A 409 -15.15 -5.97 -21.42
C ILE A 409 -13.62 -5.91 -21.56
N ASN A 410 -12.91 -5.61 -20.47
CA ASN A 410 -11.46 -5.50 -20.50
C ASN A 410 -10.75 -6.86 -20.57
N LEU A 411 -11.41 -7.95 -20.17
CA LEU A 411 -10.86 -9.31 -20.27
C LEU A 411 -10.87 -9.86 -21.71
N LYS A 412 -11.68 -9.30 -22.60
CA LYS A 412 -11.82 -9.76 -24.00
C LYS A 412 -10.48 -9.83 -24.75
N GLY A 413 -9.50 -9.01 -24.37
CA GLY A 413 -8.18 -8.97 -25.02
C GLY A 413 -7.11 -9.85 -24.38
N ILE A 414 -7.40 -10.54 -23.28
CA ILE A 414 -6.43 -11.30 -22.51
C ILE A 414 -6.59 -12.79 -22.83
N PRO A 415 -5.50 -13.51 -23.16
CA PRO A 415 -5.55 -14.92 -23.57
C PRO A 415 -5.66 -15.87 -22.36
N LEU A 416 -6.78 -15.83 -21.64
CA LEU A 416 -7.02 -16.64 -20.44
C LEU A 416 -7.43 -18.06 -20.76
N ASP A 417 -6.95 -19.01 -19.96
CA ASP A 417 -7.39 -20.42 -19.93
C ASP A 417 -8.25 -20.72 -18.70
N ILE A 418 -7.98 -20.02 -17.59
CA ILE A 418 -8.57 -20.28 -16.30
C ILE A 418 -8.95 -18.96 -15.62
N ILE A 419 -10.09 -18.96 -14.92
CA ILE A 419 -10.52 -17.90 -14.00
C ILE A 419 -10.67 -18.50 -12.61
N LYS A 420 -10.02 -17.92 -11.60
CA LYS A 420 -10.12 -18.33 -10.21
C LYS A 420 -11.03 -17.35 -9.47
N ILE A 421 -12.17 -17.84 -9.01
CA ILE A 421 -13.13 -17.05 -8.23
C ILE A 421 -12.61 -16.95 -6.80
N ASP A 422 -12.38 -15.73 -6.35
CA ASP A 422 -11.86 -15.45 -5.01
C ASP A 422 -12.84 -15.87 -3.90
N ARG A 423 -12.26 -16.27 -2.77
CA ARG A 423 -12.98 -16.65 -1.56
C ARG A 423 -14.03 -15.62 -1.12
N SER A 424 -13.74 -14.32 -1.22
CA SER A 424 -14.65 -13.27 -0.77
C SER A 424 -16.01 -13.30 -1.48
N LEU A 425 -16.02 -13.76 -2.74
CA LEU A 425 -17.24 -13.86 -3.53
C LEU A 425 -18.09 -15.09 -3.16
N ILE A 426 -17.51 -16.10 -2.49
CA ILE A 426 -18.20 -17.36 -2.16
C ILE A 426 -18.48 -17.56 -0.67
N LEU A 427 -18.06 -16.62 0.19
CA LEU A 427 -18.19 -16.75 1.65
C LEU A 427 -19.62 -17.04 2.11
N ASP A 428 -20.60 -16.39 1.52
CA ASP A 428 -22.02 -16.51 1.86
C ASP A 428 -22.85 -17.28 0.81
N ILE A 429 -22.18 -18.03 -0.09
CA ILE A 429 -22.83 -18.69 -1.23
C ILE A 429 -23.92 -19.67 -0.82
N VAL A 430 -23.83 -20.28 0.35
CA VAL A 430 -24.83 -21.23 0.84
C VAL A 430 -26.15 -20.55 1.16
N THR A 431 -26.12 -19.34 1.73
CA THR A 431 -27.29 -18.63 2.25
C THR A 431 -27.76 -17.47 1.37
N ASN A 432 -26.85 -16.89 0.57
CA ASN A 432 -27.14 -15.69 -0.19
C ASN A 432 -27.49 -16.01 -1.65
N THR A 433 -28.75 -15.84 -2.02
CA THR A 433 -29.23 -16.07 -3.38
C THR A 433 -28.58 -15.15 -4.42
N LYS A 434 -28.25 -13.91 -4.05
CA LYS A 434 -27.57 -12.97 -4.98
C LYS A 434 -26.17 -13.46 -5.33
N THR A 435 -25.43 -13.94 -4.33
CA THR A 435 -24.11 -14.55 -4.52
C THR A 435 -24.18 -15.75 -5.46
N LYS A 436 -25.18 -16.64 -5.27
CA LYS A 436 -25.42 -17.77 -6.19
C LYS A 436 -25.64 -17.31 -7.64
N PHE A 437 -26.45 -16.29 -7.84
CA PHE A 437 -26.68 -15.75 -9.19
C PHE A 437 -25.42 -15.14 -9.80
N MET A 438 -24.62 -14.43 -9.01
CA MET A 438 -23.35 -13.84 -9.49
C MET A 438 -22.36 -14.94 -9.92
N VAL A 439 -22.13 -15.94 -9.07
CA VAL A 439 -21.24 -17.06 -9.38
C VAL A 439 -21.76 -17.82 -10.60
N LYS A 440 -23.07 -18.10 -10.69
CA LYS A 440 -23.69 -18.75 -11.87
C LYS A 440 -23.44 -17.98 -13.15
N ALA A 441 -23.57 -16.65 -13.12
CA ALA A 441 -23.32 -15.80 -14.28
C ALA A 441 -21.85 -15.89 -14.73
N ILE A 442 -20.91 -15.88 -13.77
CA ILE A 442 -19.47 -16.02 -14.04
C ILE A 442 -19.18 -17.38 -14.67
N VAL A 443 -19.71 -18.47 -14.10
CA VAL A 443 -19.50 -19.84 -14.60
C VAL A 443 -20.03 -19.98 -16.03
N ASN A 444 -21.25 -19.48 -16.29
CA ASN A 444 -21.85 -19.55 -17.63
C ASN A 444 -21.03 -18.75 -18.66
N LEU A 445 -20.65 -17.52 -18.30
CA LEU A 445 -19.85 -16.67 -19.19
C LEU A 445 -18.49 -17.29 -19.50
N SER A 446 -17.82 -17.84 -18.49
CA SER A 446 -16.53 -18.50 -18.68
C SER A 446 -16.65 -19.74 -19.57
N HIS A 447 -17.71 -20.52 -19.41
CA HIS A 447 -18.02 -21.66 -20.27
C HIS A 447 -18.22 -21.23 -21.74
N ASP A 448 -18.98 -20.15 -21.97
CA ASP A 448 -19.22 -19.62 -23.31
C ASP A 448 -17.93 -19.08 -23.97
N LEU A 449 -16.95 -18.66 -23.16
CA LEU A 449 -15.63 -18.23 -23.60
C LEU A 449 -14.60 -19.38 -23.68
N ASN A 450 -14.97 -20.60 -23.39
CA ASN A 450 -14.07 -21.76 -23.26
C ASN A 450 -12.95 -21.55 -22.22
N VAL A 451 -13.26 -20.89 -21.11
CA VAL A 451 -12.35 -20.64 -19.99
C VAL A 451 -12.79 -21.50 -18.81
N THR A 452 -11.86 -22.22 -18.21
CA THR A 452 -12.11 -23.05 -17.02
C THR A 452 -12.31 -22.17 -15.79
N VAL A 453 -13.26 -22.55 -14.91
CA VAL A 453 -13.47 -21.85 -13.62
C VAL A 453 -13.01 -22.71 -12.47
N ILE A 454 -12.21 -22.13 -11.58
CA ILE A 454 -11.81 -22.72 -10.29
C ILE A 454 -12.35 -21.83 -9.17
N CYS A 455 -12.98 -22.40 -8.15
CA CYS A 455 -13.37 -21.66 -6.95
C CYS A 455 -12.32 -21.86 -5.85
N GLU A 456 -11.86 -20.74 -5.29
CA GLU A 456 -10.84 -20.73 -4.26
C GLU A 456 -11.39 -20.52 -2.86
N GLY A 457 -10.58 -20.89 -1.85
CA GLY A 457 -10.90 -20.65 -0.45
C GLY A 457 -12.17 -21.36 0.01
N VAL A 458 -12.54 -22.47 -0.62
CA VAL A 458 -13.67 -23.29 -0.21
C VAL A 458 -13.31 -24.04 1.07
N GLU A 459 -14.12 -23.88 2.13
CA GLU A 459 -13.82 -24.40 3.47
C GLU A 459 -14.77 -25.50 3.94
N ASP A 460 -15.97 -25.60 3.37
CA ASP A 460 -16.95 -26.61 3.77
C ASP A 460 -17.63 -27.31 2.59
N MET A 461 -18.22 -28.49 2.86
CA MET A 461 -18.86 -29.32 1.85
C MET A 461 -20.21 -28.76 1.34
N HIS A 462 -20.87 -27.88 2.09
CA HIS A 462 -22.10 -27.24 1.61
C HIS A 462 -21.77 -26.23 0.49
N GLN A 463 -20.63 -25.51 0.62
CA GLN A 463 -20.13 -24.67 -0.46
C GLN A 463 -19.82 -25.50 -1.70
N VAL A 464 -19.12 -26.66 -1.56
CA VAL A 464 -18.82 -27.58 -2.66
C VAL A 464 -20.10 -28.00 -3.38
N LYS A 465 -21.13 -28.45 -2.63
CA LYS A 465 -22.41 -28.85 -3.20
C LYS A 465 -23.07 -27.75 -4.02
N VAL A 466 -23.16 -26.53 -3.45
CA VAL A 466 -23.76 -25.39 -4.15
C VAL A 466 -22.96 -25.04 -5.40
N LEU A 467 -21.62 -25.01 -5.32
CA LEU A 467 -20.75 -24.72 -6.46
C LEU A 467 -20.92 -25.74 -7.58
N SER A 468 -21.00 -27.02 -7.25
CA SER A 468 -21.25 -28.11 -8.21
C SER A 468 -22.63 -27.96 -8.89
N GLU A 469 -23.68 -27.62 -8.12
CA GLU A 469 -25.03 -27.34 -8.68
C GLU A 469 -25.01 -26.13 -9.65
N LEU A 470 -24.09 -25.19 -9.44
CA LEU A 470 -23.89 -24.03 -10.32
C LEU A 470 -22.99 -24.36 -11.52
N GLY A 471 -22.42 -25.57 -11.61
CA GLY A 471 -21.56 -26.04 -12.69
C GLY A 471 -20.08 -25.74 -12.49
N CYS A 472 -19.65 -25.33 -11.29
CA CYS A 472 -18.24 -25.18 -10.92
C CYS A 472 -17.78 -26.39 -10.11
N ASN A 473 -17.06 -27.31 -10.75
CA ASN A 473 -16.57 -28.54 -10.12
C ASN A 473 -15.09 -28.45 -9.69
N PHE A 474 -14.34 -27.51 -10.20
CA PHE A 474 -12.93 -27.36 -9.86
C PHE A 474 -12.76 -26.46 -8.64
N ILE A 475 -12.15 -27.01 -7.61
CA ILE A 475 -12.13 -26.45 -6.25
C ILE A 475 -10.71 -26.43 -5.71
N GLN A 476 -10.33 -25.32 -5.15
CA GLN A 476 -9.12 -25.17 -4.34
C GLN A 476 -9.52 -24.63 -2.96
N GLY A 477 -9.21 -25.38 -1.89
CA GLY A 477 -9.58 -24.91 -0.56
C GLY A 477 -9.31 -25.93 0.55
N TYR A 478 -9.46 -25.45 1.78
CA TYR A 478 -9.17 -26.24 2.98
C TYR A 478 -10.20 -27.36 3.22
N VAL A 479 -11.31 -27.32 2.51
CA VAL A 479 -12.28 -28.42 2.51
C VAL A 479 -11.63 -29.73 2.07
N PHE A 480 -10.68 -29.69 1.14
CA PHE A 480 -9.94 -30.84 0.66
C PHE A 480 -8.50 -30.84 1.18
N PHE A 481 -7.72 -29.81 0.85
CA PHE A 481 -6.31 -29.76 1.20
C PHE A 481 -5.87 -28.37 1.64
N LYS A 482 -5.07 -28.33 2.70
CA LYS A 482 -4.18 -27.18 2.99
C LYS A 482 -2.95 -27.30 2.10
N PRO A 483 -2.18 -26.18 1.91
CA PRO A 483 -0.89 -26.25 1.22
C PRO A 483 0.02 -27.31 1.86
N LEU A 484 0.53 -28.25 1.05
CA LEU A 484 1.39 -29.35 1.46
C LEU A 484 2.85 -29.02 1.11
N ASP A 485 3.80 -29.49 1.90
CA ASP A 485 5.20 -29.48 1.51
C ASP A 485 5.47 -30.43 0.32
N GLU A 486 6.67 -30.30 -0.30
CA GLU A 486 7.04 -31.08 -1.48
C GLU A 486 6.88 -32.60 -1.25
N MET A 487 7.28 -33.10 -0.09
CA MET A 487 7.27 -34.53 0.20
C MET A 487 5.83 -35.06 0.33
N ASN A 488 4.97 -34.36 1.05
CA ASN A 488 3.58 -34.75 1.23
C ASN A 488 2.78 -34.63 -0.08
N TYR A 489 3.01 -33.58 -0.87
CA TYR A 489 2.38 -33.43 -2.18
C TYR A 489 2.85 -34.51 -3.16
N LYS A 490 4.15 -34.82 -3.20
CA LYS A 490 4.70 -35.92 -3.98
C LYS A 490 4.07 -37.24 -3.61
N LYS A 491 3.93 -37.53 -2.30
CA LYS A 491 3.26 -38.74 -1.82
C LYS A 491 1.80 -38.82 -2.32
N LEU A 492 1.09 -37.70 -2.29
CA LEU A 492 -0.28 -37.61 -2.79
C LEU A 492 -0.37 -37.95 -4.29
N LEU A 493 0.61 -37.51 -5.11
CA LEU A 493 0.67 -37.86 -6.54
C LEU A 493 0.99 -39.37 -6.79
N THR A 494 1.85 -39.96 -5.94
CA THR A 494 2.29 -41.36 -6.12
C THR A 494 1.29 -42.39 -5.59
N ASP A 495 0.69 -42.11 -4.45
CA ASP A 495 -0.21 -43.08 -3.79
C ASP A 495 -1.56 -43.20 -4.50
N GLY A 496 -1.84 -42.26 -5.46
CA GLY A 496 -3.13 -42.25 -6.17
C GLY A 496 -4.31 -42.12 -5.21
N SER A 497 -4.05 -41.59 -3.99
CA SER A 497 -5.07 -41.40 -2.97
C SER A 497 -5.97 -40.25 -3.37
N TYR A 498 -6.80 -40.52 -4.37
CA TYR A 498 -7.96 -39.70 -4.68
C TYR A 498 -8.84 -39.69 -3.45
N ILE A 499 -9.35 -38.53 -3.10
CA ILE A 499 -10.37 -38.45 -2.05
C ILE A 499 -11.51 -39.35 -2.50
N ASN A 500 -11.79 -40.41 -1.75
CA ASN A 500 -13.01 -41.14 -1.95
C ASN A 500 -14.16 -40.22 -1.47
N LEU A 501 -14.54 -39.29 -2.36
CA LEU A 501 -15.54 -38.27 -2.07
C LEU A 501 -16.87 -38.87 -1.62
N LYS A 502 -17.17 -40.10 -2.04
CA LYS A 502 -18.38 -40.78 -1.61
C LYS A 502 -18.38 -41.10 -0.11
N ASP A 503 -17.23 -41.51 0.43
CA ASP A 503 -17.14 -41.84 1.87
C ASP A 503 -17.02 -40.55 2.70
N THR A 504 -16.31 -39.53 2.19
CA THR A 504 -16.17 -38.22 2.88
C THR A 504 -17.46 -37.38 2.84
N LEU A 505 -18.24 -37.47 1.77
CA LEU A 505 -19.56 -36.83 1.67
C LEU A 505 -20.60 -37.51 2.57
N LEU A 506 -20.55 -38.86 2.71
CA LEU A 506 -21.44 -39.59 3.58
C LEU A 506 -21.10 -39.40 5.06
N ASP A 507 -19.82 -39.49 5.45
CA ASP A 507 -19.42 -39.39 6.87
C ASP A 507 -19.57 -37.97 7.43
N LYS A 508 -19.28 -36.91 6.65
CA LYS A 508 -19.42 -35.54 7.12
C LYS A 508 -20.83 -34.95 7.02
N CYS A 509 -21.69 -35.48 6.13
CA CYS A 509 -23.10 -35.09 6.12
C CYS A 509 -23.91 -35.80 7.22
N MET A 510 -23.52 -37.01 7.66
CA MET A 510 -24.21 -37.70 8.76
C MET A 510 -23.88 -37.18 10.15
N THR A 511 -22.73 -36.52 10.32
CA THR A 511 -22.34 -35.93 11.63
C THR A 511 -22.95 -34.57 11.92
N VAL A 512 -23.65 -33.93 10.95
CA VAL A 512 -24.27 -32.61 11.10
C VAL A 512 -25.80 -32.70 11.29
N GLU A 513 -26.42 -33.85 11.10
CA GLU A 513 -27.85 -34.07 11.41
C GLU A 513 -28.10 -34.48 12.87
N GLU A 514 -27.05 -34.65 13.70
CA GLU A 514 -27.16 -35.03 15.13
C GLU A 514 -26.71 -33.95 16.13
N GLU A 515 -26.42 -32.72 15.70
CA GLU A 515 -26.27 -31.54 16.58
C GLU A 515 -27.29 -30.44 16.18
#